data_079dbf5591ef5b8361270caa56c0f0ce
#
_entry.id   079dbf5591ef5b8361270caa56c0f0ce
#
_cell.length_a   1.000
_cell.length_b   1.000
_cell.length_c   1.000
_cell.angle_alpha   90.00
_cell.angle_beta   90.00
_cell.angle_gamma   90.00
#
_symmetry.space_group_name_H-M   'P 1'
#
loop_
_entity.id
_entity.type
_entity.pdbx_description
1 polymer ?
#
loop_
_entity_poly.entity_id
_entity_poly.type
_entity_poly.pdbx_seq_one_letter_code
_entity_poly.pdbx_strand_id
1 'polypeptide(L)'
;VAVREALVQTRTRYISLIRALLRQQGYRVRSGGAATFFERVDELELPEAFKAQMAPLLEVMGSVNAQLKVMDKALEQQAKTHEVAKRLCTAAGVGPVTAISFVATVDRVERFDNAKQVRAYLGLVPRELSSGEKQYRGHITKAGNRRMRALLVEASWQLLRSRRADTEALRAWAHRIALRRGKRIAAVALARKLAGILFAMWRDGTDFGKTTTSAAHAA
;
A
#
# COMPACT_ATOMS: atom_id res chain seq x y z
N VAL A 1 4.21 2.75 -12.76
CA VAL A 1 4.04 2.96 -11.30
C VAL A 1 4.47 4.36 -10.88
N ALA A 2 5.69 4.83 -11.23
CA ALA A 2 6.20 6.15 -10.80
C ALA A 2 5.32 7.33 -11.26
N VAL A 3 4.89 7.35 -12.52
CA VAL A 3 4.00 8.39 -13.06
C VAL A 3 2.68 8.43 -12.30
N ARG A 4 2.06 7.27 -12.05
CA ARG A 4 0.83 7.19 -11.24
C ARG A 4 1.04 7.77 -9.84
N GLU A 5 2.19 7.49 -9.23
CA GLU A 5 2.52 8.03 -7.90
C GLU A 5 2.62 9.55 -7.91
N ALA A 6 3.28 10.12 -8.92
CA ALA A 6 3.36 11.56 -9.09
C ALA A 6 1.95 12.18 -9.20
N LEU A 7 1.06 11.58 -10.00
CA LEU A 7 -0.33 12.03 -10.12
C LEU A 7 -1.10 11.94 -8.80
N VAL A 8 -0.91 10.85 -8.02
CA VAL A 8 -1.52 10.71 -6.68
C VAL A 8 -1.04 11.79 -5.73
N GLN A 9 0.26 12.09 -5.74
CA GLN A 9 0.84 13.16 -4.91
C GLN A 9 0.33 14.54 -5.34
N THR A 10 0.24 14.80 -6.64
CA THR A 10 -0.33 16.03 -7.20
C THR A 10 -1.78 16.20 -6.75
N ARG A 11 -2.61 15.16 -6.92
CA ARG A 11 -3.99 15.17 -6.42
C ARG A 11 -4.08 15.50 -4.93
N THR A 12 -3.23 14.88 -4.12
CA THR A 12 -3.22 15.10 -2.67
C THR A 12 -2.85 16.54 -2.32
N ARG A 13 -1.89 17.14 -3.05
CA ARG A 13 -1.52 18.56 -2.90
C ARG A 13 -2.67 19.49 -3.23
N TYR A 14 -3.38 19.24 -4.35
CA TYR A 14 -4.56 20.03 -4.73
C TYR A 14 -5.69 19.91 -3.71
N ILE A 15 -6.00 18.72 -3.22
CA ILE A 15 -6.99 18.51 -2.16
C ILE A 15 -6.62 19.32 -0.90
N SER A 16 -5.35 19.32 -0.52
CA SER A 16 -4.88 20.05 0.64
C SER A 16 -4.98 21.56 0.45
N LEU A 17 -4.62 22.07 -0.73
CA LEU A 17 -4.74 23.48 -1.11
C LEU A 17 -6.19 23.93 -1.09
N ILE A 18 -7.08 23.21 -1.79
CA ILE A 18 -8.51 23.52 -1.85
C ILE A 18 -9.12 23.54 -0.44
N ARG A 19 -8.78 22.57 0.41
CA ARG A 19 -9.23 22.55 1.80
C ARG A 19 -8.70 23.72 2.62
N ALA A 20 -7.49 24.23 2.33
CA ALA A 20 -6.94 25.39 3.01
C ALA A 20 -7.70 26.67 2.62
N LEU A 21 -7.94 26.87 1.32
CA LEU A 21 -8.69 28.01 0.80
C LEU A 21 -10.12 28.05 1.33
N LEU A 22 -10.81 26.90 1.31
CA LEU A 22 -12.18 26.76 1.87
C LEU A 22 -12.20 27.14 3.36
N ARG A 23 -11.20 26.68 4.14
CA ARG A 23 -11.11 26.98 5.58
C ARG A 23 -10.87 28.45 5.86
N GLN A 24 -10.13 29.17 5.02
CA GLN A 24 -9.93 30.61 5.14
C GLN A 24 -11.25 31.40 5.02
N GLN A 25 -12.21 30.84 4.26
CA GLN A 25 -13.55 31.38 4.09
C GLN A 25 -14.59 30.78 5.07
N GLY A 26 -14.15 30.03 6.07
CA GLY A 26 -15.02 29.43 7.07
C GLY A 26 -15.67 28.09 6.66
N TYR A 27 -15.44 27.61 5.46
CA TYR A 27 -16.03 26.35 4.97
C TYR A 27 -15.21 25.13 5.33
N ARG A 28 -15.88 23.99 5.60
CA ARG A 28 -15.23 22.73 5.92
C ARG A 28 -15.78 21.59 5.06
N VAL A 29 -14.90 20.98 4.24
CA VAL A 29 -15.23 19.76 3.51
C VAL A 29 -15.18 18.57 4.46
N ARG A 30 -16.23 17.75 4.49
CA ARG A 30 -16.31 16.51 5.28
C ARG A 30 -15.13 15.58 4.96
N SER A 31 -14.74 14.75 5.94
CA SER A 31 -13.73 13.70 5.73
C SER A 31 -14.24 12.66 4.74
N GLY A 32 -13.32 12.07 3.95
CA GLY A 32 -13.68 11.04 2.98
C GLY A 32 -12.55 10.78 1.98
N GLY A 33 -12.80 9.87 1.05
CA GLY A 33 -11.86 9.48 0.02
C GLY A 33 -11.51 10.60 -0.96
N ALA A 34 -10.37 10.48 -1.63
CA ALA A 34 -9.96 11.45 -2.64
C ALA A 34 -10.85 11.40 -3.90
N ALA A 35 -11.44 10.25 -4.20
CA ALA A 35 -12.29 10.06 -5.37
C ALA A 35 -13.59 10.88 -5.31
N THR A 36 -14.19 10.97 -4.12
CA THR A 36 -15.44 11.70 -3.87
C THR A 36 -15.21 13.13 -3.36
N PHE A 37 -14.03 13.68 -3.57
CA PHE A 37 -13.70 15.00 -3.03
C PHE A 37 -14.48 16.13 -3.74
N PHE A 38 -14.66 16.02 -5.06
CA PHE A 38 -15.44 16.98 -5.84
C PHE A 38 -16.89 17.08 -5.33
N GLU A 39 -17.57 15.92 -5.27
CA GLU A 39 -18.96 15.83 -4.80
C GLU A 39 -19.14 16.53 -3.45
N ARG A 40 -18.18 16.34 -2.55
CA ARG A 40 -18.20 16.98 -1.22
C ARG A 40 -17.87 18.46 -1.22
N VAL A 41 -17.20 18.98 -2.25
CA VAL A 41 -17.01 20.41 -2.44
C VAL A 41 -18.27 21.02 -3.04
N ASP A 42 -18.90 20.35 -4.00
CA ASP A 42 -20.15 20.80 -4.64
C ASP A 42 -21.34 20.84 -3.66
N GLU A 43 -21.32 19.99 -2.61
CA GLU A 43 -22.32 20.03 -1.53
C GLU A 43 -22.23 21.30 -0.67
N LEU A 44 -21.18 22.10 -0.81
CA LEU A 44 -21.04 23.35 -0.06
C LEU A 44 -21.74 24.49 -0.80
N GLU A 45 -22.58 25.22 -0.10
CA GLU A 45 -23.22 26.45 -0.59
C GLU A 45 -22.20 27.60 -0.60
N LEU A 46 -21.33 27.62 -1.64
CA LEU A 46 -20.28 28.62 -1.78
C LEU A 46 -20.82 29.82 -2.58
N PRO A 47 -20.39 31.07 -2.23
CA PRO A 47 -20.65 32.24 -3.06
C PRO A 47 -20.11 32.06 -4.48
N GLU A 48 -20.85 32.52 -5.50
CA GLU A 48 -20.48 32.34 -6.91
C GLU A 48 -19.09 32.92 -7.25
N ALA A 49 -18.75 34.08 -6.70
CA ALA A 49 -17.42 34.68 -6.87
C ALA A 49 -16.29 33.76 -6.36
N PHE A 50 -16.53 33.06 -5.25
CA PHE A 50 -15.55 32.13 -4.69
C PHE A 50 -15.51 30.81 -5.46
N LYS A 51 -16.65 30.31 -5.94
CA LYS A 51 -16.69 29.15 -6.87
C LYS A 51 -15.87 29.44 -8.14
N ALA A 52 -16.06 30.62 -8.75
CA ALA A 52 -15.32 31.03 -9.93
C ALA A 52 -13.80 31.09 -9.65
N GLN A 53 -13.39 31.57 -8.50
CA GLN A 53 -11.98 31.60 -8.07
C GLN A 53 -11.40 30.19 -7.90
N MET A 54 -12.20 29.24 -7.44
CA MET A 54 -11.79 27.84 -7.23
C MET A 54 -11.79 26.99 -8.50
N ALA A 55 -12.57 27.37 -9.50
CA ALA A 55 -12.79 26.59 -10.72
C ALA A 55 -11.50 26.11 -11.40
N PRO A 56 -10.44 26.93 -11.60
CA PRO A 56 -9.22 26.46 -12.25
C PRO A 56 -8.51 25.33 -11.48
N LEU A 57 -8.54 25.37 -10.14
CA LEU A 57 -7.93 24.33 -9.30
C LEU A 57 -8.72 23.00 -9.40
N LEU A 58 -10.04 23.09 -9.44
CA LEU A 58 -10.92 21.95 -9.60
C LEU A 58 -10.77 21.32 -10.99
N GLU A 59 -10.67 22.11 -12.04
CA GLU A 59 -10.46 21.63 -13.42
C GLU A 59 -9.15 20.85 -13.55
N VAL A 60 -8.01 21.41 -13.07
CA VAL A 60 -6.73 20.69 -13.08
C VAL A 60 -6.81 19.40 -12.29
N MET A 61 -7.46 19.42 -11.12
CA MET A 61 -7.65 18.22 -10.32
C MET A 61 -8.53 17.19 -11.05
N GLY A 62 -9.55 17.63 -11.81
CA GLY A 62 -10.36 16.79 -12.69
C GLY A 62 -9.52 16.07 -13.72
N SER A 63 -8.64 16.79 -14.41
CA SER A 63 -7.69 16.24 -15.37
C SER A 63 -6.76 15.20 -14.74
N VAL A 64 -6.22 15.48 -13.55
CA VAL A 64 -5.39 14.52 -12.79
C VAL A 64 -6.18 13.26 -12.45
N ASN A 65 -7.45 13.37 -12.04
CA ASN A 65 -8.30 12.21 -11.75
C ASN A 65 -8.57 11.37 -13.00
N ALA A 66 -8.79 12.00 -14.16
CA ALA A 66 -8.97 11.31 -15.43
C ALA A 66 -7.72 10.49 -15.80
N GLN A 67 -6.53 11.09 -15.70
CA GLN A 67 -5.27 10.40 -15.97
C GLN A 67 -5.00 9.27 -14.96
N LEU A 68 -5.36 9.44 -13.70
CA LEU A 68 -5.27 8.36 -12.70
C LEU A 68 -6.15 7.16 -13.07
N LYS A 69 -7.37 7.39 -13.56
CA LYS A 69 -8.24 6.31 -14.03
C LYS A 69 -7.64 5.53 -15.21
N VAL A 70 -6.99 6.24 -16.15
CA VAL A 70 -6.28 5.61 -17.28
C VAL A 70 -5.12 4.76 -16.77
N MET A 71 -4.29 5.31 -15.87
CA MET A 71 -3.16 4.58 -15.28
C MET A 71 -3.58 3.37 -14.47
N ASP A 72 -4.68 3.47 -13.72
CA ASP A 72 -5.21 2.36 -12.92
C ASP A 72 -5.67 1.21 -13.83
N LYS A 73 -6.41 1.51 -14.91
CA LYS A 73 -6.80 0.50 -15.91
C LYS A 73 -5.60 -0.17 -16.58
N ALA A 74 -4.58 0.60 -16.94
CA ALA A 74 -3.35 0.06 -17.53
C ALA A 74 -2.62 -0.90 -16.57
N LEU A 75 -2.51 -0.55 -15.28
CA LEU A 75 -1.91 -1.41 -14.26
C LEU A 75 -2.76 -2.66 -13.97
N GLU A 76 -4.09 -2.54 -14.00
CA GLU A 76 -4.99 -3.69 -13.88
C GLU A 76 -4.79 -4.68 -15.04
N GLN A 77 -4.70 -4.17 -16.26
CA GLN A 77 -4.45 -5.00 -17.45
C GLN A 77 -3.07 -5.65 -17.38
N GLN A 78 -2.04 -4.90 -17.00
CA GLN A 78 -0.69 -5.43 -16.82
C GLN A 78 -0.67 -6.52 -15.74
N ALA A 79 -1.38 -6.35 -14.63
CA ALA A 79 -1.44 -7.35 -13.57
C ALA A 79 -2.17 -8.64 -14.02
N LYS A 80 -3.14 -8.53 -14.92
CA LYS A 80 -3.85 -9.70 -15.48
C LYS A 80 -2.99 -10.52 -16.43
N THR A 81 -2.11 -9.85 -17.20
CA THR A 81 -1.25 -10.51 -18.22
C THR A 81 0.07 -11.01 -17.66
N HIS A 82 0.57 -10.40 -16.57
CA HIS A 82 1.83 -10.77 -15.95
C HIS A 82 1.62 -11.88 -14.92
N GLU A 83 2.08 -13.10 -15.19
CA GLU A 83 1.83 -14.29 -14.36
C GLU A 83 2.13 -14.08 -12.87
N VAL A 84 3.30 -13.54 -12.55
CA VAL A 84 3.69 -13.30 -11.15
C VAL A 84 2.75 -12.29 -10.50
N ALA A 85 2.47 -11.15 -11.16
CA ALA A 85 1.60 -10.12 -10.60
C ALA A 85 0.17 -10.66 -10.38
N LYS A 86 -0.36 -11.44 -11.34
CA LYS A 86 -1.66 -12.11 -11.21
C LYS A 86 -1.69 -13.02 -9.98
N ARG A 87 -0.65 -13.82 -9.78
CA ARG A 87 -0.49 -14.67 -8.59
C ARG A 87 -0.45 -13.85 -7.30
N LEU A 88 0.37 -12.79 -7.25
CA LEU A 88 0.48 -11.94 -6.07
C LEU A 88 -0.85 -11.23 -5.72
N CYS A 89 -1.69 -10.93 -6.70
CA CYS A 89 -3.03 -10.36 -6.48
C CYS A 89 -3.98 -11.32 -5.77
N THR A 90 -3.68 -12.63 -5.66
CA THR A 90 -4.49 -13.57 -4.85
C THR A 90 -4.35 -13.29 -3.35
N ALA A 91 -3.26 -12.65 -2.92
CA ALA A 91 -3.04 -12.30 -1.53
C ALA A 91 -4.00 -11.18 -1.07
N ALA A 92 -4.61 -11.40 0.10
CA ALA A 92 -5.55 -10.44 0.66
C ALA A 92 -4.89 -9.07 0.89
N GLY A 93 -5.54 -8.01 0.41
CA GLY A 93 -5.06 -6.64 0.50
C GLY A 93 -4.04 -6.25 -0.58
N VAL A 94 -3.64 -7.17 -1.45
CA VAL A 94 -2.70 -6.92 -2.55
C VAL A 94 -3.47 -6.75 -3.85
N GLY A 95 -3.57 -5.52 -4.32
CA GLY A 95 -4.16 -5.18 -5.62
C GLY A 95 -3.11 -5.03 -6.72
N PRO A 96 -3.55 -4.75 -7.97
CA PRO A 96 -2.68 -4.60 -9.15
C PRO A 96 -1.50 -3.66 -8.92
N VAL A 97 -1.74 -2.48 -8.34
CA VAL A 97 -0.69 -1.49 -8.04
C VAL A 97 0.38 -2.07 -7.11
N THR A 98 -0.02 -2.77 -6.06
CA THR A 98 0.91 -3.35 -5.08
C THR A 98 1.68 -4.51 -5.71
N ALA A 99 1.01 -5.39 -6.45
CA ALA A 99 1.63 -6.54 -7.11
C ALA A 99 2.67 -6.11 -8.16
N ILE A 100 2.30 -5.22 -9.08
CA ILE A 100 3.23 -4.69 -10.10
C ILE A 100 4.38 -3.92 -9.45
N SER A 101 4.10 -3.13 -8.40
CA SER A 101 5.16 -2.41 -7.66
C SER A 101 6.12 -3.37 -6.98
N PHE A 102 5.63 -4.49 -6.44
CA PHE A 102 6.46 -5.51 -5.81
C PHE A 102 7.36 -6.18 -6.85
N VAL A 103 6.79 -6.61 -7.98
CA VAL A 103 7.56 -7.19 -9.09
C VAL A 103 8.64 -6.22 -9.58
N ALA A 104 8.27 -4.96 -9.85
CA ALA A 104 9.22 -3.95 -10.32
C ALA A 104 10.30 -3.58 -9.27
N THR A 105 10.03 -3.75 -7.98
CA THR A 105 11.00 -3.44 -6.92
C THR A 105 11.96 -4.60 -6.66
N VAL A 106 11.46 -5.84 -6.68
CA VAL A 106 12.25 -7.05 -6.50
C VAL A 106 13.03 -7.39 -7.76
N ASP A 107 12.45 -7.11 -8.94
CA ASP A 107 12.98 -7.33 -10.28
C ASP A 107 13.11 -8.83 -10.62
N ARG A 108 13.96 -9.57 -9.93
CA ARG A 108 14.15 -11.02 -10.07
C ARG A 108 14.21 -11.67 -8.70
N VAL A 109 13.47 -12.78 -8.54
CA VAL A 109 13.35 -13.46 -7.26
C VAL A 109 14.66 -14.13 -6.84
N GLU A 110 15.48 -14.55 -7.80
CA GLU A 110 16.76 -15.21 -7.63
C GLU A 110 17.85 -14.31 -7.02
N ARG A 111 17.62 -13.00 -6.99
CA ARG A 111 18.52 -12.04 -6.31
C ARG A 111 18.55 -12.24 -4.79
N PHE A 112 17.61 -12.98 -4.26
CA PHE A 112 17.44 -13.14 -2.82
C PHE A 112 17.33 -14.63 -2.45
N ASP A 113 18.21 -15.09 -1.59
CA ASP A 113 18.22 -16.49 -1.12
C ASP A 113 16.99 -16.79 -0.24
N ASN A 114 16.49 -15.78 0.45
CA ASN A 114 15.39 -15.98 1.40
C ASN A 114 14.58 -14.72 1.69
N ALA A 115 13.43 -14.91 2.31
CA ALA A 115 12.52 -13.82 2.68
C ALA A 115 13.12 -12.78 3.65
N LYS A 116 14.18 -13.13 4.40
CA LYS A 116 14.83 -12.18 5.33
C LYS A 116 15.55 -11.09 4.54
N GLN A 117 16.23 -11.47 3.45
CA GLN A 117 16.92 -10.52 2.57
C GLN A 117 15.94 -9.57 1.88
N VAL A 118 14.80 -10.06 1.36
CA VAL A 118 13.75 -9.19 0.78
C VAL A 118 13.20 -8.20 1.81
N ARG A 119 12.92 -8.66 3.02
CA ARG A 119 12.46 -7.78 4.11
C ARG A 119 13.49 -6.71 4.46
N ALA A 120 14.78 -7.04 4.45
CA ALA A 120 15.88 -6.11 4.67
C ALA A 120 16.01 -5.11 3.51
N TYR A 121 15.97 -5.60 2.27
CA TYR A 121 16.01 -4.78 1.06
C TYR A 121 14.87 -3.76 1.01
N LEU A 122 13.69 -4.15 1.46
CA LEU A 122 12.53 -3.24 1.59
C LEU A 122 12.58 -2.34 2.83
N GLY A 123 13.56 -2.50 3.70
CA GLY A 123 13.73 -1.71 4.92
C GLY A 123 12.63 -1.93 5.96
N LEU A 124 12.06 -3.12 6.00
CA LEU A 124 11.03 -3.55 6.96
C LEU A 124 11.59 -4.31 8.16
N VAL A 125 12.91 -4.45 8.26
CA VAL A 125 13.58 -5.05 9.42
C VAL A 125 13.82 -4.00 10.50
N PRO A 126 13.76 -4.36 11.78
CA PRO A 126 14.14 -3.45 12.86
C PRO A 126 15.59 -2.97 12.69
N ARG A 127 15.82 -1.70 13.04
CA ARG A 127 17.17 -1.20 13.24
C ARG A 127 17.71 -1.85 14.52
N GLU A 128 18.82 -2.50 14.43
CA GLU A 128 19.49 -3.14 15.56
C GLU A 128 20.73 -2.31 15.92
N LEU A 129 20.80 -1.91 17.17
CA LEU A 129 21.94 -1.25 17.78
C LEU A 129 22.36 -2.15 18.95
N SER A 130 23.27 -3.06 18.69
CA SER A 130 23.76 -4.01 19.69
C SER A 130 25.22 -3.68 19.99
N SER A 131 25.54 -3.52 21.27
CA SER A 131 26.90 -3.43 21.75
C SER A 131 27.06 -4.38 22.94
N GLY A 132 27.94 -5.38 22.82
CA GLY A 132 28.13 -6.40 23.82
C GLY A 132 26.83 -7.16 24.13
N GLU A 133 26.46 -7.28 25.40
CA GLU A 133 25.27 -8.01 25.84
C GLU A 133 23.95 -7.25 25.67
N LYS A 134 23.99 -5.94 25.34
CA LYS A 134 22.79 -5.12 25.20
C LYS A 134 22.29 -5.13 23.77
N GLN A 135 21.11 -5.74 23.55
CA GLN A 135 20.38 -5.69 22.27
C GLN A 135 19.28 -4.62 22.32
N TYR A 136 19.43 -3.57 21.52
CA TYR A 136 18.41 -2.56 21.34
C TYR A 136 17.81 -2.65 19.93
N ARG A 137 16.52 -2.98 19.86
CA ARG A 137 15.74 -3.03 18.60
C ARG A 137 14.83 -1.82 18.49
N GLY A 138 15.19 -0.90 17.61
CA GLY A 138 14.44 0.32 17.36
C GLY A 138 13.35 0.16 16.29
N HIS A 139 13.01 1.28 15.64
CA HIS A 139 12.12 1.32 14.49
C HIS A 139 12.69 0.55 13.29
N ILE A 140 11.88 0.31 12.28
CA ILE A 140 12.35 -0.27 11.01
C ILE A 140 13.43 0.61 10.37
N THR A 141 14.36 -0.01 9.62
CA THR A 141 15.50 0.68 8.99
C THR A 141 15.08 1.76 8.01
N LYS A 142 13.92 1.56 7.33
CA LYS A 142 13.40 2.42 6.25
C LYS A 142 14.34 2.53 5.04
N ALA A 143 15.38 1.70 4.96
CA ALA A 143 16.22 1.56 3.78
C ALA A 143 15.39 1.09 2.58
N GLY A 144 15.87 1.30 1.36
CA GLY A 144 15.20 0.83 0.14
C GLY A 144 13.94 1.63 -0.24
N ASN A 145 13.09 1.01 -1.03
CA ASN A 145 11.98 1.68 -1.70
C ASN A 145 10.87 2.12 -0.73
N ARG A 146 10.77 3.43 -0.51
CA ARG A 146 9.75 4.05 0.38
C ARG A 146 8.33 3.74 -0.08
N ARG A 147 8.10 3.78 -1.41
CA ARG A 147 6.77 3.56 -1.99
C ARG A 147 6.31 2.13 -1.73
N MET A 148 7.18 1.15 -1.98
CA MET A 148 6.83 -0.26 -1.78
C MET A 148 6.48 -0.54 -0.31
N ARG A 149 7.22 0.06 0.64
CA ARG A 149 6.86 -0.04 2.06
C ARG A 149 5.48 0.53 2.37
N ALA A 150 5.15 1.70 1.82
CA ALA A 150 3.83 2.33 2.02
C ALA A 150 2.71 1.42 1.49
N LEU A 151 2.87 0.87 0.29
CA LEU A 151 1.91 -0.06 -0.31
C LEU A 151 1.73 -1.34 0.52
N LEU A 152 2.82 -1.91 1.04
CA LEU A 152 2.74 -3.10 1.91
C LEU A 152 2.04 -2.80 3.24
N VAL A 153 2.26 -1.61 3.82
CA VAL A 153 1.55 -1.19 5.03
C VAL A 153 0.07 -0.98 4.74
N GLU A 154 -0.28 -0.37 3.61
CA GLU A 154 -1.67 -0.20 3.19
C GLU A 154 -2.34 -1.55 2.92
N ALA A 155 -1.68 -2.46 2.20
CA ALA A 155 -2.13 -3.83 2.02
C ALA A 155 -2.38 -4.55 3.36
N SER A 156 -1.53 -4.30 4.35
CA SER A 156 -1.68 -4.87 5.68
C SER A 156 -2.89 -4.32 6.43
N TRP A 157 -3.22 -3.05 6.26
CA TRP A 157 -4.46 -2.49 6.79
C TRP A 157 -5.70 -3.10 6.13
N GLN A 158 -5.66 -3.37 4.82
CA GLN A 158 -6.74 -4.06 4.12
C GLN A 158 -6.87 -5.51 4.59
N LEU A 159 -5.73 -6.22 4.76
CA LEU A 159 -5.71 -7.58 5.29
C LEU A 159 -6.31 -7.65 6.71
N LEU A 160 -6.00 -6.69 7.58
CA LEU A 160 -6.58 -6.61 8.93
C LEU A 160 -8.09 -6.43 8.94
N ARG A 161 -8.66 -5.81 7.90
CA ARG A 161 -10.12 -5.62 7.72
C ARG A 161 -10.76 -6.77 6.94
N SER A 162 -9.97 -7.63 6.32
CA SER A 162 -10.48 -8.74 5.51
C SER A 162 -11.30 -9.71 6.35
N ARG A 163 -12.36 -10.26 5.75
CA ARG A 163 -13.17 -11.34 6.35
C ARG A 163 -12.88 -12.71 5.71
N ARG A 164 -11.88 -12.80 4.84
CA ARG A 164 -11.50 -14.05 4.19
C ARG A 164 -10.96 -15.04 5.22
N ALA A 165 -11.39 -16.28 5.15
CA ALA A 165 -10.98 -17.34 6.08
C ALA A 165 -9.47 -17.60 6.03
N ASP A 166 -8.86 -17.56 4.82
CA ASP A 166 -7.42 -17.75 4.62
C ASP A 166 -6.53 -16.66 5.25
N THR A 167 -7.13 -15.57 5.73
CA THR A 167 -6.41 -14.49 6.44
C THR A 167 -6.49 -14.60 7.97
N GLU A 168 -7.27 -15.50 8.50
CA GLU A 168 -7.59 -15.55 9.94
C GLU A 168 -6.34 -15.70 10.81
N ALA A 169 -5.46 -16.63 10.49
CA ALA A 169 -4.21 -16.84 11.25
C ALA A 169 -3.30 -15.60 11.25
N LEU A 170 -3.23 -14.89 10.10
CA LEU A 170 -2.46 -13.64 9.99
C LEU A 170 -3.09 -12.51 10.78
N ARG A 171 -4.41 -12.36 10.73
CA ARG A 171 -5.16 -11.38 11.50
C ARG A 171 -5.00 -11.62 13.00
N ALA A 172 -5.23 -12.85 13.46
CA ALA A 172 -5.08 -13.22 14.87
C ALA A 172 -3.66 -12.94 15.38
N TRP A 173 -2.63 -13.28 14.59
CA TRP A 173 -1.25 -12.95 14.91
C TRP A 173 -1.03 -11.44 15.03
N ALA A 174 -1.52 -10.65 14.08
CA ALA A 174 -1.37 -9.20 14.09
C ALA A 174 -2.17 -8.55 15.23
N HIS A 175 -3.34 -9.05 15.56
CA HIS A 175 -4.12 -8.59 16.72
C HIS A 175 -3.39 -8.81 18.04
N ARG A 176 -2.71 -9.95 18.25
CA ARG A 176 -1.86 -10.17 19.44
C ARG A 176 -0.75 -9.12 19.57
N ILE A 177 -0.17 -8.68 18.45
CA ILE A 177 0.82 -7.59 18.46
C ILE A 177 0.12 -6.26 18.77
N ALA A 178 -1.05 -6.01 18.18
CA ALA A 178 -1.79 -4.77 18.38
C ALA A 178 -2.18 -4.54 19.84
N LEU A 179 -2.56 -5.58 20.56
CA LEU A 179 -2.88 -5.52 21.99
C LEU A 179 -1.67 -5.06 22.83
N ARG A 180 -0.46 -5.49 22.49
CA ARG A 180 0.75 -5.18 23.28
C ARG A 180 1.46 -3.90 22.84
N ARG A 181 1.43 -3.56 21.54
CA ARG A 181 2.26 -2.51 20.93
C ARG A 181 1.49 -1.50 20.06
N GLY A 182 0.19 -1.66 19.99
CA GLY A 182 -0.69 -0.79 19.21
C GLY A 182 -0.83 -1.18 17.73
N LYS A 183 -1.94 -0.74 17.14
CA LYS A 183 -2.36 -1.12 15.77
C LYS A 183 -1.35 -0.71 14.69
N ARG A 184 -0.69 0.44 14.82
CA ARG A 184 0.30 0.93 13.82
C ARG A 184 1.52 0.01 13.75
N ILE A 185 2.03 -0.44 14.90
CA ILE A 185 3.18 -1.37 14.96
C ILE A 185 2.76 -2.73 14.41
N ALA A 186 1.56 -3.20 14.73
CA ALA A 186 1.02 -4.45 14.19
C ALA A 186 0.90 -4.42 12.65
N ALA A 187 0.44 -3.31 12.07
CA ALA A 187 0.35 -3.16 10.62
C ALA A 187 1.73 -3.20 9.95
N VAL A 188 2.76 -2.57 10.53
CA VAL A 188 4.14 -2.62 10.01
C VAL A 188 4.72 -4.03 10.15
N ALA A 189 4.47 -4.71 11.27
CA ALA A 189 4.90 -6.09 11.47
C ALA A 189 4.23 -7.04 10.46
N LEU A 190 2.93 -6.81 10.17
CA LEU A 190 2.20 -7.56 9.16
C LEU A 190 2.72 -7.26 7.74
N ALA A 191 3.07 -6.00 7.42
CA ALA A 191 3.70 -5.62 6.16
C ALA A 191 5.03 -6.36 5.93
N ARG A 192 5.85 -6.48 6.98
CA ARG A 192 7.07 -7.30 6.95
C ARG A 192 6.76 -8.78 6.69
N LYS A 193 5.72 -9.32 7.31
CA LYS A 193 5.31 -10.73 7.11
C LYS A 193 4.76 -10.92 5.70
N LEU A 194 3.92 -9.99 5.22
CA LEU A 194 3.35 -9.99 3.87
C LEU A 194 4.45 -9.94 2.79
N ALA A 195 5.47 -9.08 2.95
CA ALA A 195 6.62 -9.05 2.03
C ALA A 195 7.30 -10.42 1.88
N GLY A 196 7.43 -11.17 2.97
CA GLY A 196 7.98 -12.52 2.93
C GLY A 196 7.04 -13.54 2.28
N ILE A 197 5.73 -13.38 2.46
CA ILE A 197 4.72 -14.22 1.81
C ILE A 197 4.72 -13.98 0.30
N LEU A 198 4.71 -12.73 -0.15
CA LEU A 198 4.74 -12.39 -1.57
C LEU A 198 6.02 -12.92 -2.26
N PHE A 199 7.15 -12.83 -1.56
CA PHE A 199 8.39 -13.43 -2.06
C PHE A 199 8.28 -14.95 -2.20
N ALA A 200 7.75 -15.66 -1.20
CA ALA A 200 7.56 -17.12 -1.27
C ALA A 200 6.58 -17.51 -2.39
N MET A 201 5.45 -16.80 -2.51
CA MET A 201 4.49 -17.00 -3.60
C MET A 201 5.13 -16.86 -4.98
N TRP A 202 6.02 -15.89 -5.15
CA TRP A 202 6.74 -15.70 -6.40
C TRP A 202 7.75 -16.81 -6.64
N ARG A 203 8.62 -17.10 -5.68
CA ARG A 203 9.67 -18.12 -5.76
C ARG A 203 9.09 -19.51 -6.02
N ASP A 204 8.04 -19.87 -5.29
CA ASP A 204 7.47 -21.23 -5.28
C ASP A 204 6.34 -21.40 -6.32
N GLY A 205 5.96 -20.35 -7.02
CA GLY A 205 4.88 -20.39 -8.01
C GLY A 205 3.49 -20.66 -7.43
N THR A 206 3.25 -20.36 -6.14
CA THR A 206 2.00 -20.71 -5.44
C THR A 206 1.09 -19.52 -5.23
N ASP A 207 -0.23 -19.75 -5.19
CA ASP A 207 -1.23 -18.76 -4.83
C ASP A 207 -1.31 -18.60 -3.30
N PHE A 208 -1.86 -17.48 -2.85
CA PHE A 208 -2.07 -17.23 -1.45
C PHE A 208 -3.06 -18.24 -0.83
N GLY A 209 -2.70 -18.82 0.31
CA GLY A 209 -3.51 -19.81 1.02
C GLY A 209 -3.48 -21.23 0.45
N LYS A 210 -2.86 -21.43 -0.72
CA LYS A 210 -2.60 -22.77 -1.25
C LYS A 210 -1.22 -23.22 -0.76
N THR A 211 -1.21 -24.14 0.19
CA THR A 211 0.02 -24.86 0.57
C THR A 211 0.35 -25.83 -0.56
N THR A 212 1.57 -25.82 -1.06
CA THR A 212 2.05 -26.90 -1.94
C THR A 212 2.03 -28.20 -1.15
N THR A 213 1.00 -29.01 -1.36
CA THR A 213 0.97 -30.40 -0.93
C THR A 213 1.87 -31.20 -1.90
N SER A 214 3.17 -30.94 -1.85
CA SER A 214 4.14 -31.71 -2.64
C SER A 214 5.54 -31.54 -2.05
N ALA A 215 5.76 -32.18 -0.92
CA ALA A 215 7.09 -32.61 -0.45
C ALA A 215 6.94 -33.54 0.76
N ALA A 216 6.05 -34.55 0.65
CA ALA A 216 5.97 -35.60 1.66
C ALA A 216 5.79 -36.95 0.95
N HIS A 217 6.64 -37.24 -0.07
CA HIS A 217 6.86 -38.59 -0.58
C HIS A 217 8.15 -38.60 -1.41
N ALA A 218 9.27 -38.53 -0.74
CA ALA A 218 10.53 -39.15 -1.16
C ALA A 218 11.40 -39.25 0.09
N ALA A 219 11.31 -40.40 0.73
CA ALA A 219 12.13 -40.87 1.84
C ALA A 219 13.59 -40.88 1.48
#